data_74517d3fec2362755365cf49ac10358c
#
_entry.id   74517d3fec2362755365cf49ac10358c
#
_cell.length_a   1.000
_cell.length_b   1.000
_cell.length_c   1.000
_cell.angle_alpha   90.00
_cell.angle_beta   90.00
_cell.angle_gamma   90.00
#
_symmetry.space_group_name_H-M   'P 1'
#
loop_
_entity.id
_entity.type
_entity.pdbx_description
1 polymer ?
#
loop_
_entity_poly.entity_id
_entity_poly.type
_entity_poly.pdbx_seq_one_letter_code
_entity_poly.pdbx_strand_id
1 'polypeptide(L)'
;SLLPTFVLIFEKREMDILEVAKRNQQRAWEVIMDTDIIRIWEGIGAEVNLVGSLSTGLLMRHRDIDFHIYSFPLEISDSFRAMSELAENPSIKKIECVNLLHTVEACVEWHAWYQDRENKLWQIDMIHLLKGSRYDGYFEQVAKRLLEVMTEEIRRTILTLKYETPDTEHIMGVEYYQAVIQGGVRNY
;
A
#
# COMPACT_ATOMS: atom_id res chain seq x y z
N SER A 1 33.31 -5.01 -51.96
CA SER A 1 32.10 -5.62 -51.40
C SER A 1 31.81 -4.99 -50.04
N LEU A 2 30.89 -4.08 -50.06
CA LEU A 2 30.41 -3.38 -48.87
C LEU A 2 29.28 -4.21 -48.25
N LEU A 3 29.54 -4.80 -47.09
CA LEU A 3 28.50 -5.39 -46.24
C LEU A 3 27.71 -4.24 -45.58
N PRO A 4 26.38 -4.25 -45.61
CA PRO A 4 25.59 -3.28 -44.90
C PRO A 4 25.69 -3.53 -43.41
N THR A 5 26.09 -2.51 -42.69
CA THR A 5 26.06 -2.47 -41.22
C THR A 5 24.61 -2.55 -40.78
N PHE A 6 24.21 -3.70 -40.26
CA PHE A 6 22.95 -3.83 -39.55
C PHE A 6 23.06 -2.95 -38.30
N VAL A 7 22.50 -1.76 -38.36
CA VAL A 7 22.17 -0.98 -37.16
C VAL A 7 21.03 -1.71 -36.50
N LEU A 8 21.34 -2.50 -35.49
CA LEU A 8 20.37 -2.99 -34.51
C LEU A 8 19.84 -1.76 -33.76
N ILE A 9 18.76 -1.18 -34.27
CA ILE A 9 17.94 -0.25 -33.54
C ILE A 9 17.25 -1.10 -32.49
N PHE A 10 17.86 -1.21 -31.33
CA PHE A 10 17.12 -1.54 -30.11
C PHE A 10 16.16 -0.38 -29.91
N GLU A 11 14.93 -0.52 -30.38
CA GLU A 11 13.81 0.26 -29.90
C GLU A 11 13.79 0.06 -28.40
N LYS A 12 14.23 1.07 -27.68
CA LYS A 12 14.09 1.17 -26.23
C LYS A 12 12.58 1.19 -26.02
N ARG A 13 12.01 0.03 -25.75
CA ARG A 13 10.58 -0.12 -25.50
C ARG A 13 10.29 0.86 -24.36
N GLU A 14 9.59 1.93 -24.69
CA GLU A 14 9.19 2.93 -23.71
C GLU A 14 8.48 2.21 -22.59
N MET A 15 8.99 2.36 -21.36
CA MET A 15 8.49 1.61 -20.22
C MET A 15 7.05 2.05 -19.94
N ASP A 16 6.09 1.15 -20.11
CA ASP A 16 4.69 1.44 -19.79
C ASP A 16 4.51 1.50 -18.28
N ILE A 17 4.32 2.71 -17.78
CA ILE A 17 4.11 3.01 -16.36
C ILE A 17 2.93 2.21 -15.78
N LEU A 18 1.86 2.02 -16.54
CA LEU A 18 0.72 1.24 -16.08
C LEU A 18 1.06 -0.24 -15.91
N GLU A 19 1.87 -0.80 -16.81
CA GLU A 19 2.33 -2.18 -16.68
C GLU A 19 3.29 -2.37 -15.49
N VAL A 20 4.16 -1.39 -15.22
CA VAL A 20 5.03 -1.41 -14.03
C VAL A 20 4.19 -1.38 -12.75
N ALA A 21 3.22 -0.46 -12.67
CA ALA A 21 2.32 -0.35 -11.53
C ALA A 21 1.51 -1.64 -11.32
N LYS A 22 0.93 -2.18 -12.39
CA LYS A 22 0.16 -3.43 -12.35
C LYS A 22 0.97 -4.59 -11.79
N ARG A 23 2.23 -4.74 -12.23
CA ARG A 23 3.14 -5.78 -11.73
C ARG A 23 3.44 -5.61 -10.24
N ASN A 24 3.72 -4.39 -9.81
CA ASN A 24 3.99 -4.09 -8.40
C ASN A 24 2.75 -4.33 -7.53
N GLN A 25 1.57 -3.95 -8.01
CA GLN A 25 0.30 -4.22 -7.32
C GLN A 25 0.00 -5.71 -7.23
N GLN A 26 0.28 -6.47 -8.27
CA GLN A 26 0.15 -7.93 -8.24
C GLN A 26 1.06 -8.56 -7.17
N ARG A 27 2.30 -8.08 -7.04
CA ARG A 27 3.22 -8.54 -5.98
C ARG A 27 2.70 -8.21 -4.59
N ALA A 28 2.10 -7.04 -4.40
CA ALA A 28 1.46 -6.69 -3.13
C ALA A 28 0.34 -7.68 -2.77
N TRP A 29 -0.47 -8.07 -3.73
CA TRP A 29 -1.51 -9.10 -3.53
C TRP A 29 -0.92 -10.47 -3.21
N GLU A 30 0.21 -10.85 -3.81
CA GLU A 30 0.93 -12.08 -3.46
C GLU A 30 1.38 -12.07 -1.99
N VAL A 31 1.85 -10.93 -1.48
CA VAL A 31 2.21 -10.76 -0.07
C VAL A 31 0.98 -10.93 0.84
N ILE A 32 -0.14 -10.31 0.48
CA ILE A 32 -1.40 -10.44 1.23
C ILE A 32 -1.84 -11.90 1.29
N MET A 33 -1.77 -12.62 0.18
CA MET A 33 -2.17 -14.02 0.11
C MET A 33 -1.21 -14.95 0.88
N ASP A 34 0.09 -14.74 0.75
CA ASP A 34 1.10 -15.57 1.43
C ASP A 34 1.07 -15.39 2.95
N THR A 35 0.80 -14.20 3.43
CA THR A 35 0.70 -13.90 4.86
C THR A 35 -0.62 -14.33 5.49
N ASP A 36 -1.64 -14.58 4.68
CA ASP A 36 -3.01 -14.90 5.14
C ASP A 36 -3.60 -13.85 6.11
N ILE A 37 -3.13 -12.60 5.97
CA ILE A 37 -3.34 -11.53 6.94
C ILE A 37 -4.81 -11.19 7.16
N ILE A 38 -5.61 -11.26 6.10
CA ILE A 38 -7.05 -10.97 6.18
C ILE A 38 -7.73 -12.02 7.06
N ARG A 39 -7.49 -13.30 6.79
CA ARG A 39 -8.05 -14.41 7.60
C ARG A 39 -7.59 -14.32 9.06
N ILE A 40 -6.33 -13.97 9.29
CA ILE A 40 -5.79 -13.84 10.66
C ILE A 40 -6.58 -12.81 11.46
N TRP A 41 -6.82 -11.64 10.91
CA TRP A 41 -7.61 -10.60 11.58
C TRP A 41 -9.09 -10.94 11.68
N GLU A 42 -9.69 -11.52 10.64
CA GLU A 42 -11.06 -12.01 10.69
C GLU A 42 -11.24 -13.11 11.76
N GLY A 43 -10.20 -13.90 11.99
CA GLY A 43 -10.17 -14.95 13.00
C GLY A 43 -10.35 -14.46 14.46
N ILE A 44 -10.08 -13.19 14.74
CA ILE A 44 -10.36 -12.55 16.03
C ILE A 44 -11.71 -11.80 16.03
N GLY A 45 -12.50 -11.91 14.96
CA GLY A 45 -13.78 -11.22 14.81
C GLY A 45 -13.67 -9.79 14.30
N ALA A 46 -12.52 -9.39 13.77
CA ALA A 46 -12.32 -8.05 13.22
C ALA A 46 -12.81 -7.93 11.78
N GLU A 47 -13.19 -6.71 11.39
CA GLU A 47 -13.44 -6.32 10.01
C GLU A 47 -12.15 -5.76 9.43
N VAL A 48 -11.74 -6.23 8.24
CA VAL A 48 -10.46 -5.87 7.61
C VAL A 48 -10.70 -5.09 6.33
N ASN A 49 -10.19 -3.88 6.27
CA ASN A 49 -10.30 -3.02 5.10
C ASN A 49 -8.90 -2.69 4.54
N LEU A 50 -8.68 -3.00 3.27
CA LEU A 50 -7.52 -2.53 2.55
C LEU A 50 -7.69 -1.03 2.29
N VAL A 51 -6.69 -0.24 2.65
CA VAL A 51 -6.64 1.22 2.42
C VAL A 51 -5.35 1.61 1.72
N GLY A 52 -5.10 2.89 1.54
CA GLY A 52 -3.85 3.39 0.96
C GLY A 52 -3.72 3.15 -0.55
N SER A 53 -2.49 3.19 -1.03
CA SER A 53 -2.20 3.23 -2.47
C SER A 53 -2.59 1.95 -3.21
N LEU A 54 -2.50 0.79 -2.58
CA LEU A 54 -2.94 -0.46 -3.21
C LEU A 54 -4.44 -0.48 -3.43
N SER A 55 -5.24 -0.01 -2.48
CA SER A 55 -6.70 0.01 -2.59
C SER A 55 -7.21 0.95 -3.69
N THR A 56 -6.47 2.00 -3.99
CA THR A 56 -6.83 2.98 -5.03
C THR A 56 -6.17 2.67 -6.38
N GLY A 57 -5.35 1.63 -6.46
CA GLY A 57 -4.60 1.29 -7.66
C GLY A 57 -3.47 2.27 -7.99
N LEU A 58 -2.97 2.99 -6.99
CA LEU A 58 -1.91 3.98 -7.11
C LEU A 58 -0.58 3.54 -6.48
N LEU A 59 -0.45 2.28 -6.09
CA LEU A 59 0.82 1.71 -5.66
C LEU A 59 1.78 1.63 -6.85
N MET A 60 2.98 2.15 -6.67
CA MET A 60 4.04 2.15 -7.67
C MET A 60 5.28 1.43 -7.15
N ARG A 61 6.33 2.14 -6.74
CA ARG A 61 7.61 1.53 -6.32
C ARG A 61 7.72 1.29 -4.82
N HIS A 62 7.02 2.08 -4.02
CA HIS A 62 6.99 1.87 -2.58
C HIS A 62 6.25 0.58 -2.25
N ARG A 63 6.88 -0.24 -1.40
CA ARG A 63 6.37 -1.55 -1.01
C ARG A 63 5.63 -1.45 0.32
N ASP A 64 4.54 -0.69 0.30
CA ASP A 64 3.68 -0.46 1.46
C ASP A 64 2.29 -1.04 1.20
N ILE A 65 1.78 -1.76 2.17
CA ILE A 65 0.42 -2.33 2.15
C ILE A 65 -0.26 -1.87 3.42
N ASP A 66 -1.41 -1.22 3.30
CA ASP A 66 -2.08 -0.57 4.42
C ASP A 66 -3.44 -1.20 4.69
N PHE A 67 -3.69 -1.55 5.95
CA PHE A 67 -4.97 -2.05 6.42
C PHE A 67 -5.49 -1.21 7.58
N HIS A 68 -6.80 -0.94 7.55
CA HIS A 68 -7.57 -0.52 8.72
C HIS A 68 -8.42 -1.69 9.19
N ILE A 69 -8.33 -1.99 10.48
CA ILE A 69 -8.95 -3.15 11.09
C ILE A 69 -9.83 -2.65 12.21
N TYR A 70 -11.09 -3.11 12.21
CA TYR A 70 -12.11 -2.63 13.15
C TYR A 70 -12.63 -3.76 14.01
N SER A 71 -12.66 -3.54 15.31
CA SER A 71 -13.24 -4.46 16.30
C SER A 71 -14.15 -3.73 17.26
N PHE A 72 -15.15 -4.45 17.76
CA PHE A 72 -16.00 -4.02 18.88
C PHE A 72 -16.39 -5.23 19.74
N PRO A 73 -15.95 -5.27 21.01
CA PRO A 73 -14.94 -4.40 21.62
C PRO A 73 -13.55 -4.59 20.98
N LEU A 74 -12.65 -3.62 21.16
CA LEU A 74 -11.26 -3.77 20.81
C LEU A 74 -10.48 -4.23 22.03
N GLU A 75 -10.10 -5.51 22.02
CA GLU A 75 -9.27 -6.12 23.06
C GLU A 75 -7.82 -6.22 22.59
N ILE A 76 -6.89 -5.64 23.35
CA ILE A 76 -5.48 -5.64 22.97
C ILE A 76 -4.89 -7.06 22.91
N SER A 77 -5.36 -7.97 23.76
CA SER A 77 -4.93 -9.37 23.73
C SER A 77 -5.28 -10.07 22.42
N ASP A 78 -6.45 -9.75 21.84
CA ASP A 78 -6.86 -10.28 20.54
C ASP A 78 -5.96 -9.76 19.42
N SER A 79 -5.60 -8.48 19.48
CA SER A 79 -4.67 -7.84 18.56
C SER A 79 -3.29 -8.51 18.58
N PHE A 80 -2.74 -8.77 19.76
CA PHE A 80 -1.47 -9.49 19.92
C PHE A 80 -1.57 -10.95 19.44
N ARG A 81 -2.71 -11.61 19.67
CA ARG A 81 -2.93 -12.98 19.20
C ARG A 81 -2.90 -13.05 17.66
N ALA A 82 -3.53 -12.11 16.96
CA ALA A 82 -3.47 -12.03 15.51
C ALA A 82 -2.01 -11.87 15.03
N MET A 83 -1.24 -10.99 15.65
CA MET A 83 0.16 -10.77 15.29
C MET A 83 1.07 -11.93 15.64
N SER A 84 0.77 -12.66 16.70
CA SER A 84 1.46 -13.91 17.04
C SER A 84 1.31 -14.94 15.92
N GLU A 85 0.12 -15.09 15.37
CA GLU A 85 -0.12 -15.98 14.22
C GLU A 85 0.62 -15.50 12.96
N LEU A 86 0.58 -14.19 12.66
CA LEU A 86 1.32 -13.62 11.54
C LEU A 86 2.83 -13.89 11.64
N ALA A 87 3.39 -13.79 12.85
CA ALA A 87 4.81 -13.98 13.11
C ALA A 87 5.30 -15.41 12.81
N GLU A 88 4.42 -16.40 12.72
CA GLU A 88 4.77 -17.77 12.34
C GLU A 88 5.15 -17.89 10.85
N ASN A 89 4.76 -16.93 10.02
CA ASN A 89 5.19 -16.91 8.63
C ASN A 89 6.69 -16.59 8.55
N PRO A 90 7.53 -17.47 7.96
CA PRO A 90 8.99 -17.29 7.96
C PRO A 90 9.47 -16.09 7.13
N SER A 91 8.62 -15.54 6.28
CA SER A 91 8.91 -14.33 5.51
C SER A 91 8.70 -13.04 6.32
N ILE A 92 7.99 -13.11 7.44
CA ILE A 92 7.88 -11.98 8.38
C ILE A 92 9.18 -11.87 9.19
N LYS A 93 9.88 -10.74 9.01
CA LYS A 93 11.20 -10.50 9.61
C LYS A 93 11.17 -9.62 10.85
N LYS A 94 10.10 -8.82 10.98
CA LYS A 94 9.96 -7.89 12.08
C LYS A 94 8.48 -7.54 12.27
N ILE A 95 8.06 -7.36 13.50
CA ILE A 95 6.76 -6.79 13.86
C ILE A 95 7.00 -5.75 14.96
N GLU A 96 6.43 -4.57 14.79
CA GLU A 96 6.41 -3.50 15.79
C GLU A 96 4.98 -3.15 16.18
N CYS A 97 4.80 -2.80 17.45
CA CYS A 97 3.53 -2.37 18.01
C CYS A 97 3.67 -1.01 18.65
N VAL A 98 2.71 -0.13 18.36
CA VAL A 98 2.53 1.13 19.08
C VAL A 98 1.12 1.12 19.69
N ASN A 99 1.03 1.11 21.01
CA ASN A 99 -0.24 1.11 21.71
C ASN A 99 -0.71 2.57 21.95
N LEU A 100 -1.72 2.98 21.21
CA LEU A 100 -2.34 4.30 21.29
C LEU A 100 -3.78 4.23 21.81
N LEU A 101 -4.19 3.14 22.47
CA LEU A 101 -5.57 2.95 22.96
C LEU A 101 -6.02 4.03 23.95
N HIS A 102 -5.08 4.59 24.71
CA HIS A 102 -5.36 5.63 25.71
C HIS A 102 -5.05 7.05 25.22
N THR A 103 -4.90 7.21 23.91
CA THR A 103 -4.71 8.51 23.25
C THR A 103 -5.96 8.90 22.47
N VAL A 104 -5.94 10.07 21.84
CA VAL A 104 -7.03 10.55 20.97
C VAL A 104 -7.22 9.68 19.73
N GLU A 105 -6.17 8.96 19.30
CA GLU A 105 -6.20 8.03 18.17
C GLU A 105 -6.99 6.76 18.49
N ALA A 106 -7.01 6.33 19.75
CA ALA A 106 -7.74 5.15 20.24
C ALA A 106 -7.55 3.91 19.36
N CYS A 107 -6.29 3.59 19.05
CA CYS A 107 -5.93 2.47 18.17
C CYS A 107 -4.68 1.73 18.66
N VAL A 108 -4.43 0.59 18.04
CA VAL A 108 -3.16 -0.12 18.13
C VAL A 108 -2.56 -0.16 16.73
N GLU A 109 -1.40 0.43 16.58
CA GLU A 109 -0.66 0.40 15.31
C GLU A 109 0.28 -0.79 15.27
N TRP A 110 0.22 -1.55 14.19
CA TRP A 110 1.13 -2.64 13.89
C TRP A 110 1.85 -2.37 12.58
N HIS A 111 3.15 -2.61 12.59
CA HIS A 111 3.99 -2.55 11.41
C HIS A 111 4.71 -3.88 11.30
N ALA A 112 4.54 -4.57 10.16
CA ALA A 112 5.22 -5.83 9.89
C ALA A 112 6.06 -5.70 8.62
N TRP A 113 7.21 -6.37 8.60
CA TRP A 113 8.10 -6.40 7.43
C TRP A 113 8.17 -7.81 6.88
N TYR A 114 7.75 -7.94 5.64
CA TYR A 114 7.73 -9.17 4.88
C TYR A 114 8.83 -9.16 3.81
N GLN A 115 9.66 -10.19 3.76
CA GLN A 115 10.69 -10.35 2.73
C GLN A 115 10.19 -11.30 1.65
N ASP A 116 10.06 -10.80 0.42
CA ASP A 116 9.61 -11.59 -0.72
C ASP A 116 10.72 -12.48 -1.31
N ARG A 117 10.35 -13.27 -2.34
CA ARG A 117 11.27 -14.21 -3.00
C ARG A 117 12.46 -13.53 -3.70
N GLU A 118 12.35 -12.25 -4.00
CA GLU A 118 13.41 -11.45 -4.60
C GLU A 118 14.24 -10.70 -3.55
N ASN A 119 14.08 -11.05 -2.27
CA ASN A 119 14.70 -10.38 -1.12
C ASN A 119 14.30 -8.90 -1.00
N LYS A 120 13.12 -8.53 -1.52
CA LYS A 120 12.55 -7.20 -1.34
C LYS A 120 11.73 -7.17 -0.08
N LEU A 121 11.85 -6.06 0.65
CA LEU A 121 11.16 -5.88 1.92
C LEU A 121 9.88 -5.09 1.69
N TRP A 122 8.76 -5.65 2.12
CA TRP A 122 7.45 -5.03 2.13
C TRP A 122 7.10 -4.60 3.54
N GLN A 123 6.58 -3.40 3.71
CA GLN A 123 6.02 -2.95 4.97
C GLN A 123 4.50 -3.13 4.92
N ILE A 124 3.96 -3.77 5.95
CA ILE A 124 2.52 -3.95 6.12
C ILE A 124 2.11 -3.16 7.34
N ASP A 125 1.33 -2.11 7.12
CA ASP A 125 0.81 -1.25 8.16
C ASP A 125 -0.64 -1.65 8.48
N MET A 126 -0.89 -1.95 9.74
CA MET A 126 -2.18 -2.41 10.23
C MET A 126 -2.60 -1.56 11.41
N ILE A 127 -3.61 -0.74 11.20
CA ILE A 127 -4.15 0.11 12.25
C ILE A 127 -5.43 -0.53 12.78
N HIS A 128 -5.36 -1.03 14.01
CA HIS A 128 -6.48 -1.67 14.69
C HIS A 128 -7.26 -0.64 15.50
N LEU A 129 -8.46 -0.34 15.03
CA LEU A 129 -9.33 0.73 15.51
C LEU A 129 -10.58 0.18 16.18
N LEU A 130 -11.09 0.93 17.16
CA LEU A 130 -12.41 0.66 17.72
C LEU A 130 -13.49 1.02 16.68
N LYS A 131 -14.36 0.07 16.35
CA LYS A 131 -15.51 0.32 15.47
C LYS A 131 -16.43 1.36 16.09
N GLY A 132 -16.88 2.33 15.29
CA GLY A 132 -17.67 3.47 15.74
C GLY A 132 -16.83 4.62 16.35
N SER A 133 -15.50 4.52 16.36
CA SER A 133 -14.62 5.60 16.78
C SER A 133 -14.59 6.76 15.76
N ARG A 134 -13.94 7.87 16.14
CA ARG A 134 -13.83 9.08 15.31
C ARG A 134 -13.31 8.84 13.89
N TYR A 135 -12.44 7.84 13.71
CA TYR A 135 -11.77 7.55 12.44
C TYR A 135 -12.43 6.41 11.66
N ASP A 136 -13.52 5.82 12.19
CA ASP A 136 -14.22 4.76 11.51
C ASP A 136 -14.75 5.23 10.14
N GLY A 137 -14.29 4.58 9.08
CA GLY A 137 -14.69 4.85 7.71
C GLY A 137 -14.14 6.14 7.08
N TYR A 138 -13.37 6.93 7.82
CA TYR A 138 -12.84 8.22 7.30
C TYR A 138 -11.93 8.01 6.08
N PHE A 139 -10.96 7.12 6.16
CA PHE A 139 -10.01 6.88 5.08
C PHE A 139 -10.65 6.18 3.89
N GLU A 140 -11.60 5.30 4.13
CA GLU A 140 -12.39 4.64 3.08
C GLU A 140 -13.22 5.64 2.29
N GLN A 141 -13.80 6.64 2.95
CA GLN A 141 -14.52 7.73 2.29
C GLN A 141 -13.60 8.62 1.46
N VAL A 142 -12.41 8.93 1.96
CA VAL A 142 -11.40 9.69 1.21
C VAL A 142 -10.99 8.92 -0.05
N ALA A 143 -10.72 7.63 0.07
CA ALA A 143 -10.40 6.76 -1.07
C ALA A 143 -11.54 6.72 -2.09
N LYS A 144 -12.78 6.60 -1.63
CA LYS A 144 -13.96 6.60 -2.50
C LYS A 144 -14.08 7.91 -3.29
N ARG A 145 -13.94 9.05 -2.63
CA ARG A 145 -13.98 10.37 -3.31
C ARG A 145 -12.85 10.52 -4.32
N LEU A 146 -11.65 10.03 -3.99
CA LEU A 146 -10.52 10.03 -4.91
C LEU A 146 -10.83 9.21 -6.16
N LEU A 147 -11.40 8.03 -6.02
CA LEU A 147 -11.77 7.17 -7.15
C LEU A 147 -12.89 7.76 -8.02
N GLU A 148 -13.80 8.53 -7.44
CA GLU A 148 -14.87 9.21 -8.19
C GLU A 148 -14.35 10.25 -9.20
N VAL A 149 -13.22 10.90 -8.90
CA VAL A 149 -12.59 11.89 -9.77
C VAL A 149 -11.43 11.32 -10.60
N MET A 150 -11.08 10.05 -10.39
CA MET A 150 -9.95 9.41 -11.04
C MET A 150 -10.28 9.08 -12.50
N THR A 151 -9.59 9.75 -13.42
CA THR A 151 -9.56 9.38 -14.83
C THR A 151 -8.30 8.55 -15.11
N GLU A 152 -8.24 7.89 -16.26
CA GLU A 152 -7.04 7.17 -16.69
C GLU A 152 -5.85 8.12 -16.85
N GLU A 153 -6.07 9.32 -17.35
CA GLU A 153 -5.03 10.36 -17.46
C GLU A 153 -4.49 10.78 -16.10
N ILE A 154 -5.37 11.08 -15.15
CA ILE A 154 -4.98 11.44 -13.76
C ILE A 154 -4.20 10.29 -13.12
N ARG A 155 -4.68 9.06 -13.26
CA ARG A 155 -4.02 7.87 -12.73
C ARG A 155 -2.61 7.71 -13.31
N ARG A 156 -2.46 7.79 -14.63
CA ARG A 156 -1.16 7.70 -15.31
C ARG A 156 -0.22 8.80 -14.83
N THR A 157 -0.71 10.02 -14.68
CA THR A 157 0.08 11.16 -14.20
C THR A 157 0.60 10.94 -12.78
N ILE A 158 -0.27 10.50 -11.85
CA ILE A 158 0.12 10.22 -10.48
C ILE A 158 1.16 9.10 -10.42
N LEU A 159 0.93 8.01 -11.15
CA LEU A 159 1.86 6.88 -11.20
C LEU A 159 3.22 7.27 -11.79
N THR A 160 3.23 8.12 -12.81
CA THR A 160 4.46 8.65 -13.41
C THR A 160 5.23 9.50 -12.42
N LEU A 161 4.57 10.44 -11.74
CA LEU A 161 5.19 11.25 -10.69
C LEU A 161 5.78 10.42 -9.57
N LYS A 162 5.04 9.41 -9.10
CA LYS A 162 5.53 8.47 -8.08
C LYS A 162 6.75 7.69 -8.56
N TYR A 163 6.75 7.28 -9.83
CA TYR A 163 7.88 6.57 -10.41
C TYR A 163 9.14 7.46 -10.55
N GLU A 164 8.95 8.71 -10.92
CA GLU A 164 10.03 9.68 -11.14
C GLU A 164 10.57 10.29 -9.85
N THR A 165 9.80 10.25 -8.75
CA THR A 165 10.24 10.78 -7.47
C THR A 165 11.43 9.97 -6.93
N PRO A 166 12.57 10.61 -6.64
CA PRO A 166 13.72 9.93 -6.06
C PRO A 166 13.41 9.32 -4.69
N ASP A 167 14.05 8.19 -4.37
CA ASP A 167 13.89 7.51 -3.06
C ASP A 167 14.38 8.38 -1.88
N THR A 168 15.16 9.43 -2.17
CA THR A 168 15.62 10.42 -1.18
C THR A 168 14.54 11.43 -0.80
N GLU A 169 13.45 11.53 -1.56
CA GLU A 169 12.34 12.44 -1.32
C GLU A 169 11.15 11.68 -0.73
N HIS A 170 10.63 12.18 0.38
CA HIS A 170 9.46 11.63 1.05
C HIS A 170 8.22 12.47 0.71
N ILE A 171 7.54 12.10 -0.38
CA ILE A 171 6.27 12.71 -0.77
C ILE A 171 5.14 11.75 -0.39
N MET A 172 4.21 12.22 0.44
CA MET A 172 3.05 11.44 0.84
C MET A 172 2.07 11.25 -0.32
N GLY A 173 1.35 10.14 -0.36
CA GLY A 173 0.36 9.87 -1.40
C GLY A 173 -0.65 11.00 -1.57
N VAL A 174 -1.12 11.61 -0.47
CA VAL A 174 -2.06 12.74 -0.51
C VAL A 174 -1.47 13.98 -1.21
N GLU A 175 -0.18 14.21 -1.10
CA GLU A 175 0.48 15.36 -1.76
C GLU A 175 0.47 15.20 -3.27
N TYR A 176 0.73 14.00 -3.80
CA TYR A 176 0.57 13.71 -5.22
C TYR A 176 -0.86 13.94 -5.71
N TYR A 177 -1.84 13.49 -4.92
CA TYR A 177 -3.25 13.62 -5.28
C TYR A 177 -3.67 15.09 -5.32
N GLN A 178 -3.25 15.88 -4.35
CA GLN A 178 -3.51 17.31 -4.32
C GLN A 178 -2.83 18.04 -5.48
N ALA A 179 -1.57 17.74 -5.75
CA ALA A 179 -0.83 18.36 -6.84
C ALA A 179 -1.48 18.08 -8.20
N VAL A 180 -1.83 16.85 -8.50
CA VAL A 180 -2.37 16.46 -9.79
C VAL A 180 -3.84 16.87 -9.96
N ILE A 181 -4.68 16.61 -8.96
CA ILE A 181 -6.13 16.80 -9.06
C ILE A 181 -6.50 18.27 -8.84
N GLN A 182 -5.95 18.92 -7.83
CA GLN A 182 -6.26 20.30 -7.51
C GLN A 182 -5.34 21.31 -8.20
N GLY A 183 -4.04 21.01 -8.25
CA GLY A 183 -3.02 21.88 -8.81
C GLY A 183 -2.75 21.73 -10.30
N GLY A 184 -3.27 20.70 -10.95
CA GLY A 184 -3.09 20.45 -12.38
C GLY A 184 -1.65 20.07 -12.79
N VAL A 185 -0.82 19.64 -11.86
CA VAL A 185 0.56 19.17 -12.14
C VAL A 185 0.53 17.95 -13.05
N ARG A 186 1.43 17.89 -14.04
CA ARG A 186 1.49 16.81 -15.06
C ARG A 186 2.87 16.18 -15.20
N ASN A 187 3.91 16.77 -14.63
CA ASN A 187 5.27 16.26 -14.66
C ASN A 187 6.02 16.60 -13.35
N TYR A 188 7.10 15.88 -13.10
CA TYR A 188 8.01 16.10 -11.98
C TYR A 188 8.86 17.36 -12.16
#